data_f66848dbf5c4cbff4c3f6f2efd870581
#
_entry.id   f66848dbf5c4cbff4c3f6f2efd870581
#
_cell.length_a   1.000
_cell.length_b   1.000
_cell.length_c   1.000
_cell.angle_alpha   90.00
_cell.angle_beta   90.00
_cell.angle_gamma   90.00
#
_symmetry.space_group_name_H-M   'P 1'
#
loop_
_entity.id
_entity.type
_entity.pdbx_description
1 polymer ?
#
loop_
_entity_poly.entity_id
_entity_poly.type
_entity_poly.pdbx_seq_one_letter_code
_entity_poly.pdbx_strand_id
1 'polypeptide(L)'
;ITKSEEEAIMEDAIGSKIADYLIKPVNPNQILLSLKKNLDHSKLVSEKTNSTYQQEFRKINMDLALVNSYEGWIDLYKKLTHWELSLENIEDNSMLGILESQKAEANNLFFKFIKNNYADFLTSSEGPIFSHQLLKNYVFPEVNKKNGTLLVVIDNLRYDQFRVLEPLFSNFYKKEIEHSYFSILPSATQYARNALFAGLMPSEIEKKFPNYWKNDTDEGGKNLYENEFLTAQINRLNLNISHQYYKITTLKNGKELVDNYQTTKGNDLTVVVYNFVDMLSHAK
;
A
#
# COMPACT_ATOMS: atom_id res chain seq x y z
N ILE A 1 36.30 3.27 -0.41
CA ILE A 1 37.74 3.03 -0.76
C ILE A 1 38.26 1.94 0.18
N THR A 2 38.73 0.83 -0.37
CA THR A 2 39.13 -0.39 0.39
C THR A 2 40.51 -0.91 -0.02
N LYS A 3 41.04 -1.91 0.73
CA LYS A 3 42.22 -2.68 0.36
C LYS A 3 41.89 -4.06 -0.23
N SER A 4 40.62 -4.48 -0.20
CA SER A 4 40.19 -5.79 -0.68
C SER A 4 39.93 -5.75 -2.18
N GLU A 5 40.39 -6.78 -2.88
CA GLU A 5 40.17 -7.06 -4.30
C GLU A 5 39.20 -8.24 -4.48
N GLU A 6 38.58 -8.75 -3.41
CA GLU A 6 37.67 -9.88 -3.48
C GLU A 6 36.38 -9.51 -4.22
N GLU A 7 36.05 -10.24 -5.26
CA GLU A 7 34.92 -9.99 -6.16
C GLU A 7 33.59 -10.03 -5.41
N ALA A 8 33.41 -10.93 -4.45
CA ALA A 8 32.21 -11.02 -3.62
C ALA A 8 31.98 -9.77 -2.75
N ILE A 9 33.05 -9.13 -2.26
CA ILE A 9 32.97 -7.86 -1.48
C ILE A 9 32.60 -6.70 -2.42
N MET A 10 33.07 -6.73 -3.66
CA MET A 10 32.71 -5.72 -4.68
C MET A 10 31.24 -5.82 -5.06
N GLU A 11 30.74 -7.04 -5.30
CA GLU A 11 29.34 -7.28 -5.64
C GLU A 11 28.39 -6.89 -4.49
N ASP A 12 28.72 -7.26 -3.25
CA ASP A 12 27.95 -6.88 -2.06
C ASP A 12 27.95 -5.36 -1.84
N ALA A 13 29.10 -4.69 -2.03
CA ALA A 13 29.22 -3.26 -1.93
C ALA A 13 28.36 -2.52 -2.97
N ILE A 14 28.36 -2.97 -4.23
CA ILE A 14 27.53 -2.41 -5.30
C ILE A 14 26.05 -2.70 -5.03
N GLY A 15 25.69 -3.89 -4.55
CA GLY A 15 24.34 -4.26 -4.12
C GLY A 15 23.83 -3.45 -2.92
N SER A 16 24.73 -2.87 -2.12
CA SER A 16 24.41 -2.08 -0.91
C SER A 16 24.24 -0.57 -1.16
N LYS A 17 23.85 -0.14 -2.35
CA LYS A 17 23.69 1.28 -2.75
C LYS A 17 25.00 2.10 -2.71
N ILE A 18 26.15 1.47 -2.87
CA ILE A 18 27.43 2.15 -3.04
C ILE A 18 27.56 2.59 -4.50
N ALA A 19 27.75 3.87 -4.73
CA ALA A 19 27.80 4.46 -6.07
C ALA A 19 29.05 4.06 -6.88
N ASP A 20 30.18 3.77 -6.20
CA ASP A 20 31.42 3.34 -6.83
C ASP A 20 32.39 2.70 -5.83
N TYR A 21 33.29 1.88 -6.31
CA TYR A 21 34.24 1.11 -5.52
C TYR A 21 35.69 1.35 -5.99
N LEU A 22 36.55 1.85 -5.10
CA LEU A 22 37.93 2.17 -5.42
C LEU A 22 38.89 1.37 -4.52
N ILE A 23 39.84 0.68 -5.14
CA ILE A 23 40.85 -0.16 -4.46
C ILE A 23 42.12 0.66 -4.18
N LYS A 24 42.66 0.52 -2.98
CA LYS A 24 43.93 1.16 -2.60
C LYS A 24 45.13 0.42 -3.23
N PRO A 25 46.15 1.14 -3.73
CA PRO A 25 46.36 2.58 -3.66
C PRO A 25 45.52 3.35 -4.68
N VAL A 26 44.81 4.40 -4.24
CA VAL A 26 43.90 5.19 -5.08
C VAL A 26 44.65 6.39 -5.66
N ASN A 27 44.63 6.51 -6.99
CA ASN A 27 45.12 7.70 -7.66
C ASN A 27 44.08 8.84 -7.54
N PRO A 28 44.48 10.09 -7.22
CA PRO A 28 43.57 11.23 -7.19
C PRO A 28 42.66 11.38 -8.40
N ASN A 29 43.18 11.05 -9.60
CA ASN A 29 42.40 11.08 -10.82
C ASN A 29 41.26 10.02 -10.86
N GLN A 30 41.45 8.87 -10.24
CA GLN A 30 40.38 7.85 -10.13
C GLN A 30 39.23 8.34 -9.23
N ILE A 31 39.55 9.03 -8.13
CA ILE A 31 38.54 9.65 -7.27
C ILE A 31 37.76 10.72 -8.04
N LEU A 32 38.50 11.58 -8.77
CA LEU A 32 37.89 12.66 -9.56
C LEU A 32 36.97 12.11 -10.66
N LEU A 33 37.41 11.05 -11.36
CA LEU A 33 36.61 10.39 -12.38
C LEU A 33 35.35 9.71 -11.82
N SER A 34 35.49 9.02 -10.69
CA SER A 34 34.35 8.40 -10.00
C SER A 34 33.34 9.44 -9.55
N LEU A 35 33.80 10.53 -8.90
CA LEU A 35 32.92 11.64 -8.51
C LEU A 35 32.23 12.27 -9.71
N LYS A 36 32.99 12.60 -10.77
CA LYS A 36 32.43 13.21 -11.97
C LYS A 36 31.39 12.31 -12.64
N LYS A 37 31.69 11.02 -12.82
CA LYS A 37 30.75 10.04 -13.38
C LYS A 37 29.44 9.98 -12.60
N ASN A 38 29.51 9.93 -11.26
CA ASN A 38 28.33 9.83 -10.42
C ASN A 38 27.52 11.14 -10.38
N LEU A 39 28.17 12.30 -10.35
CA LEU A 39 27.52 13.61 -10.39
C LEU A 39 26.88 13.88 -11.77
N ASP A 40 27.60 13.60 -12.87
CA ASP A 40 27.05 13.76 -14.22
C ASP A 40 25.88 12.79 -14.45
N HIS A 41 25.95 11.55 -13.91
CA HIS A 41 24.85 10.60 -14.00
C HIS A 41 23.61 11.07 -13.24
N SER A 42 23.76 11.54 -11.99
CA SER A 42 22.65 12.09 -11.21
C SER A 42 21.98 13.25 -11.93
N LYS A 43 22.78 14.18 -12.48
CA LYS A 43 22.26 15.32 -13.24
C LYS A 43 21.51 14.88 -14.50
N LEU A 44 22.05 13.95 -15.27
CA LEU A 44 21.41 13.43 -16.48
C LEU A 44 20.08 12.71 -16.16
N VAL A 45 20.03 11.94 -15.06
CA VAL A 45 18.80 11.28 -14.60
C VAL A 45 17.77 12.34 -14.22
N SER A 46 18.18 13.36 -13.48
CA SER A 46 17.30 14.47 -13.07
C SER A 46 16.72 15.21 -14.28
N GLU A 47 17.56 15.64 -15.23
CA GLU A 47 17.14 16.31 -16.45
C GLU A 47 16.18 15.45 -17.30
N LYS A 48 16.48 14.16 -17.42
CA LYS A 48 15.62 13.22 -18.15
C LYS A 48 14.27 13.05 -17.46
N THR A 49 14.24 12.87 -16.13
CA THR A 49 13.00 12.71 -15.36
C THR A 49 12.13 13.94 -15.48
N ASN A 50 12.69 15.14 -15.30
CA ASN A 50 11.98 16.40 -15.45
C ASN A 50 11.43 16.59 -16.88
N SER A 51 12.24 16.32 -17.91
CA SER A 51 11.80 16.41 -19.31
C SER A 51 10.68 15.41 -19.62
N THR A 52 10.78 14.19 -19.10
CA THR A 52 9.74 13.17 -19.29
C THR A 52 8.45 13.58 -18.57
N TYR A 53 8.54 14.10 -17.34
CA TYR A 53 7.37 14.59 -16.62
C TYR A 53 6.72 15.78 -17.36
N GLN A 54 7.47 16.70 -17.93
CA GLN A 54 6.91 17.80 -18.73
C GLN A 54 6.07 17.31 -19.92
N GLN A 55 6.46 16.20 -20.53
CA GLN A 55 5.66 15.57 -21.59
C GLN A 55 4.40 14.91 -21.04
N GLU A 56 4.52 14.20 -19.91
CA GLU A 56 3.40 13.55 -19.25
C GLU A 56 2.44 14.54 -18.57
N PHE A 57 2.90 15.71 -18.15
CA PHE A 57 2.07 16.76 -17.56
C PHE A 57 0.84 17.08 -18.42
N ARG A 58 1.03 17.22 -19.74
CA ARG A 58 -0.08 17.49 -20.66
C ARG A 58 -1.06 16.33 -20.71
N LYS A 59 -0.56 15.09 -20.71
CA LYS A 59 -1.42 13.90 -20.72
C LYS A 59 -2.21 13.79 -19.41
N ILE A 60 -1.56 14.02 -18.27
CA ILE A 60 -2.24 14.04 -16.98
C ILE A 60 -3.35 15.08 -16.93
N ASN A 61 -3.11 16.28 -17.46
CA ASN A 61 -4.15 17.32 -17.54
C ASN A 61 -5.32 16.93 -18.46
N MET A 62 -5.02 16.25 -19.58
CA MET A 62 -6.06 15.70 -20.46
C MET A 62 -6.85 14.60 -19.75
N ASP A 63 -6.15 13.67 -19.06
CA ASP A 63 -6.78 12.61 -18.28
C ASP A 63 -7.70 13.20 -17.20
N LEU A 64 -7.22 14.22 -16.46
CA LEU A 64 -8.01 14.94 -15.45
C LEU A 64 -9.29 15.57 -16.02
N ALA A 65 -9.23 16.12 -17.23
CA ALA A 65 -10.38 16.74 -17.87
C ALA A 65 -11.40 15.73 -18.40
N LEU A 66 -10.99 14.50 -18.69
CA LEU A 66 -11.81 13.49 -19.37
C LEU A 66 -12.21 12.32 -18.46
N VAL A 67 -11.57 12.14 -17.31
CA VAL A 67 -11.83 11.01 -16.41
C VAL A 67 -13.25 11.07 -15.86
N ASN A 68 -14.02 10.01 -16.11
CA ASN A 68 -15.41 9.89 -15.72
C ASN A 68 -15.79 8.50 -15.19
N SER A 69 -14.82 7.58 -15.10
CA SER A 69 -15.01 6.23 -14.55
C SER A 69 -14.14 6.01 -13.32
N TYR A 70 -14.53 5.06 -12.47
CA TYR A 70 -13.76 4.74 -11.26
C TYR A 70 -12.42 4.09 -11.60
N GLU A 71 -12.33 3.30 -12.66
CA GLU A 71 -11.08 2.73 -13.16
C GLU A 71 -10.11 3.82 -13.60
N GLY A 72 -10.61 4.80 -14.36
CA GLY A 72 -9.81 5.95 -14.80
C GLY A 72 -9.24 6.75 -13.63
N TRP A 73 -10.01 6.90 -12.53
CA TRP A 73 -9.53 7.54 -11.30
C TRP A 73 -8.43 6.71 -10.59
N ILE A 74 -8.55 5.39 -10.58
CA ILE A 74 -7.52 4.49 -10.03
C ILE A 74 -6.23 4.63 -10.83
N ASP A 75 -6.31 4.60 -12.15
CA ASP A 75 -5.14 4.71 -13.03
C ASP A 75 -4.46 6.09 -12.91
N LEU A 76 -5.26 7.14 -12.83
CA LEU A 76 -4.76 8.50 -12.63
C LEU A 76 -4.06 8.66 -11.27
N TYR A 77 -4.64 8.12 -10.19
CA TYR A 77 -4.02 8.11 -8.88
C TYR A 77 -2.67 7.38 -8.88
N LYS A 78 -2.60 6.20 -9.50
CA LYS A 78 -1.36 5.43 -9.64
C LYS A 78 -0.30 6.20 -10.44
N LYS A 79 -0.72 6.90 -11.49
CA LYS A 79 0.16 7.73 -12.33
C LYS A 79 0.72 8.92 -11.56
N LEU A 80 -0.12 9.64 -10.80
CA LEU A 80 0.31 10.75 -9.96
C LEU A 80 1.28 10.28 -8.86
N THR A 81 1.00 9.16 -8.22
CA THR A 81 1.90 8.56 -7.22
C THR A 81 3.25 8.15 -7.83
N HIS A 82 3.25 7.59 -9.03
CA HIS A 82 4.50 7.26 -9.74
C HIS A 82 5.38 8.49 -9.96
N TRP A 83 4.79 9.59 -10.41
CA TRP A 83 5.52 10.83 -10.66
C TRP A 83 5.98 11.50 -9.36
N GLU A 84 5.20 11.45 -8.30
CA GLU A 84 5.60 11.92 -6.97
C GLU A 84 6.89 11.23 -6.52
N LEU A 85 6.91 9.90 -6.50
CA LEU A 85 8.09 9.11 -6.11
C LEU A 85 9.27 9.34 -7.06
N SER A 86 9.02 9.52 -8.36
CA SER A 86 10.07 9.75 -9.34
C SER A 86 10.73 11.12 -9.19
N LEU A 87 9.93 12.16 -8.89
CA LEU A 87 10.42 13.53 -8.72
C LEU A 87 11.04 13.78 -7.32
N GLU A 88 10.56 13.11 -6.27
CA GLU A 88 11.17 13.19 -4.95
C GLU A 88 12.58 12.59 -4.88
N ASN A 89 12.90 11.65 -5.77
CA ASN A 89 14.20 10.98 -5.80
C ASN A 89 15.28 11.72 -6.62
N ILE A 90 14.98 12.91 -7.15
CA ILE A 90 15.94 13.73 -7.92
C ILE A 90 16.28 15.01 -7.18
N GLU A 91 17.48 15.57 -7.47
CA GLU A 91 17.98 16.78 -6.80
C GLU A 91 17.20 18.06 -7.20
N ASP A 92 16.69 18.11 -8.44
CA ASP A 92 15.95 19.26 -8.95
C ASP A 92 14.44 19.12 -8.66
N ASN A 93 13.98 19.83 -7.66
CA ASN A 93 12.59 19.85 -7.20
C ASN A 93 11.68 20.81 -8.00
N SER A 94 12.13 21.36 -9.11
CA SER A 94 11.39 22.36 -9.88
C SER A 94 10.00 21.90 -10.34
N MET A 95 9.85 20.60 -10.61
CA MET A 95 8.59 20.00 -11.09
C MET A 95 7.65 19.56 -9.95
N LEU A 96 8.13 19.42 -8.72
CA LEU A 96 7.29 18.98 -7.58
C LEU A 96 6.10 19.91 -7.32
N GLY A 97 6.32 21.23 -7.31
CA GLY A 97 5.25 22.19 -7.10
C GLY A 97 4.17 22.15 -8.20
N ILE A 98 4.55 21.79 -9.42
CA ILE A 98 3.62 21.59 -10.53
C ILE A 98 2.78 20.32 -10.30
N LEU A 99 3.43 19.23 -9.89
CA LEU A 99 2.75 17.98 -9.56
C LEU A 99 1.79 18.14 -8.38
N GLU A 100 2.19 18.87 -7.33
CA GLU A 100 1.33 19.19 -6.19
C GLU A 100 0.05 19.93 -6.62
N SER A 101 0.18 20.87 -7.55
CA SER A 101 -0.97 21.56 -8.12
C SER A 101 -1.90 20.60 -8.89
N GLN A 102 -1.34 19.66 -9.67
CA GLN A 102 -2.13 18.63 -10.35
C GLN A 102 -2.83 17.69 -9.36
N LYS A 103 -2.14 17.31 -8.27
CA LYS A 103 -2.73 16.48 -7.21
C LYS A 103 -3.86 17.19 -6.50
N ALA A 104 -3.73 18.50 -6.24
CA ALA A 104 -4.78 19.31 -5.65
C ALA A 104 -6.02 19.40 -6.56
N GLU A 105 -5.80 19.60 -7.86
CA GLU A 105 -6.89 19.59 -8.86
C GLU A 105 -7.56 18.21 -8.94
N ALA A 106 -6.76 17.13 -9.00
CA ALA A 106 -7.25 15.76 -9.00
C ALA A 106 -8.14 15.46 -7.77
N ASN A 107 -7.72 15.89 -6.58
CA ASN A 107 -8.51 15.72 -5.35
C ASN A 107 -9.86 16.45 -5.44
N ASN A 108 -9.87 17.68 -5.97
CA ASN A 108 -11.10 18.45 -6.11
C ASN A 108 -12.07 17.82 -7.13
N LEU A 109 -11.56 17.30 -8.24
CA LEU A 109 -12.35 16.63 -9.26
C LEU A 109 -12.84 15.26 -8.78
N PHE A 110 -11.99 14.50 -8.13
CA PHE A 110 -12.35 13.21 -7.53
C PHE A 110 -13.42 13.36 -6.44
N PHE A 111 -13.32 14.39 -5.60
CA PHE A 111 -14.36 14.69 -4.63
C PHE A 111 -15.72 14.90 -5.30
N LYS A 112 -15.77 15.68 -6.38
CA LYS A 112 -17.01 15.91 -7.15
C LYS A 112 -17.52 14.60 -7.77
N PHE A 113 -16.62 13.78 -8.32
CA PHE A 113 -16.95 12.48 -8.88
C PHE A 113 -17.59 11.58 -7.83
N ILE A 114 -16.95 11.44 -6.66
CA ILE A 114 -17.48 10.61 -5.57
C ILE A 114 -18.81 11.17 -5.05
N LYS A 115 -18.91 12.48 -4.83
CA LYS A 115 -20.15 13.11 -4.37
C LYS A 115 -21.35 12.80 -5.28
N ASN A 116 -21.11 12.74 -6.58
CA ASN A 116 -22.17 12.53 -7.56
C ASN A 116 -22.52 11.05 -7.79
N ASN A 117 -21.59 10.13 -7.57
CA ASN A 117 -21.75 8.72 -7.95
C ASN A 117 -21.80 7.76 -6.76
N TYR A 118 -21.40 8.16 -5.55
CA TYR A 118 -21.21 7.25 -4.42
C TYR A 118 -22.48 6.46 -4.06
N ALA A 119 -23.63 7.09 -4.02
CA ALA A 119 -24.90 6.44 -3.70
C ALA A 119 -25.28 5.38 -4.73
N ASP A 120 -25.07 5.69 -6.00
CA ASP A 120 -25.36 4.77 -7.11
C ASP A 120 -24.40 3.59 -7.10
N PHE A 121 -23.12 3.85 -6.84
CA PHE A 121 -22.11 2.77 -6.71
C PHE A 121 -22.40 1.78 -5.58
N LEU A 122 -22.99 2.23 -4.47
CA LEU A 122 -23.34 1.33 -3.37
C LEU A 122 -24.51 0.38 -3.71
N THR A 123 -25.34 0.74 -4.67
CA THR A 123 -26.53 -0.01 -5.07
C THR A 123 -26.37 -0.75 -6.40
N SER A 124 -25.40 -0.32 -7.22
CA SER A 124 -25.13 -0.91 -8.53
C SER A 124 -24.27 -2.18 -8.42
N SER A 125 -24.54 -3.14 -9.28
CA SER A 125 -23.67 -4.31 -9.49
C SER A 125 -22.46 -4.01 -10.38
N GLU A 126 -22.43 -2.87 -11.06
CA GLU A 126 -21.40 -2.46 -12.02
C GLU A 126 -20.44 -1.40 -11.42
N GLY A 127 -20.55 -1.09 -10.14
CA GLY A 127 -19.70 -0.14 -9.45
C GLY A 127 -18.37 -0.73 -8.98
N PRO A 128 -17.50 0.11 -8.39
CA PRO A 128 -16.25 -0.37 -7.80
C PRO A 128 -16.52 -1.30 -6.63
N ILE A 129 -15.57 -2.19 -6.34
CA ILE A 129 -15.59 -2.99 -5.12
C ILE A 129 -15.32 -2.07 -3.93
N PHE A 130 -16.15 -2.18 -2.88
CA PHE A 130 -16.00 -1.44 -1.64
C PHE A 130 -15.42 -2.30 -0.50
N SER A 131 -15.02 -1.65 0.60
CA SER A 131 -14.42 -2.31 1.78
C SER A 131 -15.17 -3.56 2.22
N HIS A 132 -16.51 -3.51 2.33
CA HIS A 132 -17.34 -4.64 2.77
C HIS A 132 -17.43 -5.80 1.77
N GLN A 133 -17.03 -5.57 0.53
CA GLN A 133 -17.07 -6.58 -0.54
C GLN A 133 -15.71 -7.23 -0.79
N LEU A 134 -14.62 -6.65 -0.25
CA LEU A 134 -13.24 -7.00 -0.59
C LEU A 134 -12.93 -8.47 -0.30
N LEU A 135 -13.20 -8.96 0.90
CA LEU A 135 -12.86 -10.35 1.25
C LEU A 135 -13.62 -11.35 0.41
N LYS A 136 -14.91 -11.09 0.15
CA LYS A 136 -15.75 -11.96 -0.67
C LYS A 136 -15.26 -12.06 -2.12
N ASN A 137 -14.81 -10.93 -2.70
CA ASN A 137 -14.50 -10.88 -4.12
C ASN A 137 -13.03 -11.17 -4.44
N TYR A 138 -12.10 -10.83 -3.53
CA TYR A 138 -10.68 -10.93 -3.83
C TYR A 138 -9.91 -11.90 -2.92
N VAL A 139 -10.37 -12.16 -1.70
CA VAL A 139 -9.61 -13.00 -0.76
C VAL A 139 -10.13 -14.41 -0.70
N PHE A 140 -11.41 -14.58 -0.42
CA PHE A 140 -11.99 -15.94 -0.25
C PHE A 140 -11.87 -16.83 -1.49
N PRO A 141 -11.98 -16.32 -2.74
CA PRO A 141 -11.76 -17.14 -3.93
C PRO A 141 -10.34 -17.69 -4.04
N GLU A 142 -9.36 -16.98 -3.49
CA GLU A 142 -7.93 -17.31 -3.57
C GLU A 142 -7.46 -18.18 -2.38
N VAL A 143 -8.34 -18.53 -1.43
CA VAL A 143 -7.97 -19.35 -0.28
C VAL A 143 -7.55 -20.74 -0.71
N ASN A 144 -6.27 -21.05 -0.53
CA ASN A 144 -5.67 -22.33 -0.89
C ASN A 144 -5.62 -23.27 0.31
N LYS A 145 -6.51 -24.27 0.31
CA LYS A 145 -6.62 -25.25 1.40
C LYS A 145 -5.43 -26.20 1.52
N LYS A 146 -4.61 -26.36 0.49
CA LYS A 146 -3.43 -27.22 0.55
C LYS A 146 -2.24 -26.56 1.20
N ASN A 147 -2.02 -25.28 0.87
CA ASN A 147 -0.82 -24.55 1.28
C ASN A 147 -1.10 -23.49 2.36
N GLY A 148 -2.39 -23.23 2.62
CA GLY A 148 -2.83 -22.09 3.42
C GLY A 148 -2.70 -20.77 2.65
N THR A 149 -3.42 -19.76 3.14
CA THR A 149 -3.37 -18.38 2.60
C THR A 149 -3.08 -17.42 3.74
N LEU A 150 -2.11 -16.52 3.56
CA LEU A 150 -1.81 -15.45 4.51
C LEU A 150 -2.38 -14.14 3.98
N LEU A 151 -3.33 -13.56 4.71
CA LEU A 151 -3.84 -12.21 4.48
C LEU A 151 -3.16 -11.25 5.47
N VAL A 152 -2.37 -10.32 4.95
CA VAL A 152 -1.76 -9.25 5.76
C VAL A 152 -2.49 -7.94 5.48
N VAL A 153 -3.10 -7.37 6.52
CA VAL A 153 -3.75 -6.05 6.48
C VAL A 153 -2.86 -5.07 7.22
N ILE A 154 -2.27 -4.13 6.51
CA ILE A 154 -1.42 -3.10 7.10
C ILE A 154 -2.22 -1.80 7.18
N ASP A 155 -2.64 -1.45 8.40
CA ASP A 155 -3.40 -0.24 8.65
C ASP A 155 -2.55 1.01 8.44
N ASN A 156 -3.12 2.02 7.78
CA ASN A 156 -2.46 3.30 7.49
C ASN A 156 -1.21 3.21 6.58
N LEU A 157 -1.04 2.11 5.85
CA LEU A 157 -0.01 2.04 4.81
C LEU A 157 -0.53 2.68 3.51
N ARG A 158 0.07 3.80 3.10
CA ARG A 158 -0.30 4.48 1.86
C ARG A 158 0.27 3.74 0.64
N TYR A 159 -0.35 3.97 -0.52
CA TYR A 159 0.07 3.34 -1.77
C TYR A 159 1.50 3.73 -2.20
N ASP A 160 1.88 5.00 -2.02
CA ASP A 160 3.25 5.48 -2.27
C ASP A 160 4.27 4.77 -1.38
N GLN A 161 3.97 4.59 -0.09
CA GLN A 161 4.82 3.83 0.84
C GLN A 161 4.95 2.36 0.42
N PHE A 162 3.83 1.74 0.01
CA PHE A 162 3.87 0.38 -0.51
C PHE A 162 4.75 0.28 -1.76
N ARG A 163 4.67 1.23 -2.69
CA ARG A 163 5.51 1.24 -3.90
C ARG A 163 7.00 1.31 -3.59
N VAL A 164 7.39 2.02 -2.54
CA VAL A 164 8.79 2.07 -2.05
C VAL A 164 9.21 0.74 -1.42
N LEU A 165 8.30 0.05 -0.73
CA LEU A 165 8.59 -1.23 -0.08
C LEU A 165 8.52 -2.44 -1.04
N GLU A 166 7.76 -2.35 -2.12
CA GLU A 166 7.50 -3.46 -3.05
C GLU A 166 8.77 -4.16 -3.57
N PRO A 167 9.87 -3.45 -3.92
CA PRO A 167 11.11 -4.10 -4.35
C PRO A 167 11.72 -5.02 -3.28
N LEU A 168 11.50 -4.74 -2.01
CA LEU A 168 11.99 -5.59 -0.91
C LEU A 168 11.21 -6.90 -0.82
N PHE A 169 9.90 -6.85 -1.11
CA PHE A 169 9.06 -8.05 -1.15
C PHE A 169 9.32 -8.92 -2.37
N SER A 170 9.70 -8.32 -3.50
CA SER A 170 9.94 -9.03 -4.76
C SER A 170 11.09 -10.04 -4.69
N ASN A 171 11.97 -9.91 -3.70
CA ASN A 171 13.04 -10.90 -3.44
C ASN A 171 12.50 -12.21 -2.86
N PHE A 172 11.29 -12.20 -2.27
CA PHE A 172 10.69 -13.35 -1.57
C PHE A 172 9.38 -13.80 -2.20
N TYR A 173 8.65 -12.89 -2.86
CA TYR A 173 7.32 -13.13 -3.40
C TYR A 173 7.20 -12.62 -4.83
N LYS A 174 6.52 -13.37 -5.67
CA LYS A 174 6.11 -12.94 -6.99
C LYS A 174 4.74 -12.27 -6.90
N LYS A 175 4.63 -11.02 -7.37
CA LYS A 175 3.34 -10.36 -7.53
C LYS A 175 2.60 -10.98 -8.71
N GLU A 176 1.42 -11.54 -8.47
CA GLU A 176 0.59 -12.12 -9.52
C GLU A 176 -0.53 -11.17 -9.95
N ILE A 177 -1.17 -10.52 -8.99
CA ILE A 177 -2.31 -9.63 -9.24
C ILE A 177 -2.19 -8.38 -8.36
N GLU A 178 -2.68 -7.26 -8.86
CA GLU A 178 -2.88 -6.03 -8.11
C GLU A 178 -4.28 -5.50 -8.37
N HIS A 179 -5.08 -5.38 -7.32
CA HIS A 179 -6.41 -4.80 -7.36
C HIS A 179 -6.48 -3.52 -6.54
N SER A 180 -7.43 -2.67 -6.88
CA SER A 180 -7.80 -1.51 -6.07
C SER A 180 -9.26 -1.61 -5.71
N TYR A 181 -9.63 -1.09 -4.55
CA TYR A 181 -11.01 -1.00 -4.10
C TYR A 181 -11.28 0.40 -3.54
N PHE A 182 -12.54 0.76 -3.45
CA PHE A 182 -12.93 2.01 -2.82
C PHE A 182 -13.28 1.76 -1.34
N SER A 183 -12.75 2.61 -0.48
CA SER A 183 -13.20 2.60 0.90
C SER A 183 -14.63 3.11 0.98
N ILE A 184 -15.42 2.53 1.89
CA ILE A 184 -16.70 3.14 2.27
C ILE A 184 -16.46 4.48 2.95
N LEU A 185 -17.45 5.36 2.91
CA LEU A 185 -17.43 6.63 3.60
C LEU A 185 -18.31 6.60 4.86
N PRO A 186 -17.79 7.12 5.99
CA PRO A 186 -16.43 7.63 6.20
C PRO A 186 -15.39 6.52 6.14
N SER A 187 -14.19 6.87 5.63
CA SER A 187 -13.08 5.92 5.45
C SER A 187 -12.32 5.61 6.74
N ALA A 188 -12.73 6.16 7.86
CA ALA A 188 -12.09 5.90 9.15
C ALA A 188 -12.08 4.41 9.48
N THR A 189 -10.98 3.95 10.09
CA THR A 189 -10.71 2.55 10.40
C THR A 189 -11.88 1.85 11.09
N GLN A 190 -12.53 2.53 12.02
CA GLN A 190 -13.73 2.06 12.73
C GLN A 190 -14.84 1.58 11.78
N TYR A 191 -15.09 2.31 10.70
CA TYR A 191 -16.13 1.98 9.73
C TYR A 191 -15.59 1.04 8.65
N ALA A 192 -14.53 1.45 7.97
CA ALA A 192 -14.03 0.76 6.78
C ALA A 192 -13.46 -0.62 7.08
N ARG A 193 -12.66 -0.77 8.18
CA ARG A 193 -12.05 -2.05 8.52
C ARG A 193 -13.03 -3.02 9.17
N ASN A 194 -13.94 -2.54 10.01
CA ASN A 194 -15.04 -3.38 10.51
C ASN A 194 -15.93 -3.86 9.36
N ALA A 195 -16.25 -2.99 8.39
CA ALA A 195 -17.00 -3.39 7.20
C ALA A 195 -16.26 -4.43 6.36
N LEU A 196 -14.94 -4.33 6.22
CA LEU A 196 -14.09 -5.29 5.51
C LEU A 196 -14.22 -6.68 6.14
N PHE A 197 -14.05 -6.79 7.46
CA PHE A 197 -14.12 -8.07 8.15
C PHE A 197 -15.55 -8.60 8.30
N ALA A 198 -16.52 -7.72 8.49
CA ALA A 198 -17.93 -8.14 8.60
C ALA A 198 -18.56 -8.48 7.24
N GLY A 199 -18.04 -7.94 6.13
CA GLY A 199 -18.68 -8.03 4.82
C GLY A 199 -20.08 -7.40 4.81
N LEU A 200 -20.25 -6.31 5.56
CA LEU A 200 -21.51 -5.60 5.78
C LEU A 200 -21.24 -4.09 5.89
N MET A 201 -22.25 -3.31 5.58
CA MET A 201 -22.20 -1.87 5.83
C MET A 201 -22.30 -1.56 7.32
N PRO A 202 -21.74 -0.44 7.83
CA PRO A 202 -21.76 -0.08 9.25
C PRO A 202 -23.13 -0.17 9.91
N SER A 203 -24.17 0.32 9.26
CA SER A 203 -25.54 0.27 9.77
C SER A 203 -26.10 -1.15 9.89
N GLU A 204 -25.62 -2.09 9.07
CA GLU A 204 -25.98 -3.51 9.17
C GLU A 204 -25.20 -4.20 10.28
N ILE A 205 -23.93 -3.81 10.50
CA ILE A 205 -23.09 -4.32 11.61
C ILE A 205 -23.72 -3.91 12.92
N GLU A 206 -24.08 -2.64 13.11
CA GLU A 206 -24.75 -2.13 14.29
C GLU A 206 -26.02 -2.92 14.61
N LYS A 207 -26.86 -3.18 13.61
CA LYS A 207 -28.11 -3.94 13.78
C LYS A 207 -27.88 -5.41 14.11
N LYS A 208 -26.93 -6.07 13.45
CA LYS A 208 -26.71 -7.53 13.59
C LYS A 208 -25.80 -7.86 14.77
N PHE A 209 -24.90 -6.98 15.13
CA PHE A 209 -23.88 -7.17 16.16
C PHE A 209 -23.81 -5.99 17.16
N PRO A 210 -24.93 -5.60 17.80
CA PRO A 210 -24.98 -4.42 18.67
C PRO A 210 -23.97 -4.46 19.82
N ASN A 211 -23.62 -5.65 20.30
CA ASN A 211 -22.64 -5.82 21.38
C ASN A 211 -21.18 -5.66 20.92
N TYR A 212 -20.92 -5.73 19.63
CA TYR A 212 -19.58 -5.63 19.02
C TYR A 212 -19.36 -4.28 18.34
N TRP A 213 -20.44 -3.56 18.06
CA TRP A 213 -20.39 -2.24 17.46
C TRP A 213 -20.16 -1.16 18.51
N LYS A 214 -19.32 -0.20 18.18
CA LYS A 214 -19.05 1.00 18.98
C LYS A 214 -19.18 2.22 18.09
N ASN A 215 -19.93 3.23 18.54
CA ASN A 215 -20.04 4.52 17.87
C ASN A 215 -18.87 5.43 18.25
N ASP A 216 -18.70 6.57 17.53
CA ASP A 216 -17.60 7.51 17.77
C ASP A 216 -17.61 8.06 19.20
N THR A 217 -18.78 8.26 19.78
CA THR A 217 -18.99 8.76 21.14
C THR A 217 -18.76 7.73 22.23
N ASP A 218 -18.71 6.43 21.90
CA ASP A 218 -18.54 5.37 22.88
C ASP A 218 -17.08 5.30 23.35
N GLU A 219 -16.86 4.94 24.60
CA GLU A 219 -15.53 4.75 25.14
C GLU A 219 -14.88 3.43 24.69
N GLY A 220 -13.55 3.42 24.62
CA GLY A 220 -12.74 2.24 24.32
C GLY A 220 -12.46 2.02 22.83
N GLY A 221 -11.80 0.91 22.55
CA GLY A 221 -11.39 0.58 21.17
C GLY A 221 -12.58 0.25 20.26
N LYS A 222 -12.52 0.73 19.03
CA LYS A 222 -13.61 0.61 18.05
C LYS A 222 -13.48 -0.63 17.14
N ASN A 223 -12.28 -1.24 17.08
CA ASN A 223 -11.98 -2.39 16.24
C ASN A 223 -11.48 -3.58 17.06
N LEU A 224 -12.27 -3.98 18.07
CA LEU A 224 -11.89 -5.08 18.98
C LEU A 224 -12.40 -6.45 18.51
N TYR A 225 -13.43 -6.49 17.67
CA TYR A 225 -14.18 -7.69 17.29
C TYR A 225 -14.02 -8.10 15.84
N GLU A 226 -12.87 -7.76 15.22
CA GLU A 226 -12.59 -8.04 13.81
C GLU A 226 -12.55 -9.55 13.52
N ASN A 227 -12.07 -10.37 14.46
CA ASN A 227 -12.09 -11.82 14.33
C ASN A 227 -13.50 -12.40 14.35
N GLU A 228 -14.35 -11.90 15.23
CA GLU A 228 -15.76 -12.27 15.33
C GLU A 228 -16.54 -11.89 14.06
N PHE A 229 -16.25 -10.71 13.51
CA PHE A 229 -16.82 -10.26 12.23
C PHE A 229 -16.38 -11.15 11.08
N LEU A 230 -15.08 -11.51 11.00
CA LEU A 230 -14.56 -12.42 10.00
C LEU A 230 -15.25 -13.79 10.07
N THR A 231 -15.36 -14.35 11.29
CA THR A 231 -16.04 -15.61 11.55
C THR A 231 -17.50 -15.54 11.08
N ALA A 232 -18.20 -14.47 11.42
CA ALA A 232 -19.58 -14.27 11.00
C ALA A 232 -19.73 -14.12 9.49
N GLN A 233 -18.76 -13.48 8.81
CA GLN A 233 -18.77 -13.37 7.35
C GLN A 233 -18.56 -14.72 6.68
N ILE A 234 -17.57 -15.52 7.11
CA ILE A 234 -17.30 -16.86 6.60
C ILE A 234 -18.54 -17.74 6.75
N ASN A 235 -19.14 -17.73 7.94
CA ASN A 235 -20.36 -18.53 8.22
C ASN A 235 -21.55 -18.07 7.36
N ARG A 236 -21.78 -16.77 7.21
CA ARG A 236 -22.88 -16.23 6.41
C ARG A 236 -22.76 -16.59 4.92
N LEU A 237 -21.54 -16.72 4.43
CA LEU A 237 -21.25 -17.11 3.06
C LEU A 237 -21.20 -18.65 2.88
N ASN A 238 -21.44 -19.42 3.95
CA ASN A 238 -21.35 -20.88 3.97
C ASN A 238 -20.00 -21.42 3.46
N LEU A 239 -18.91 -20.70 3.75
CA LEU A 239 -17.58 -21.11 3.35
C LEU A 239 -17.01 -22.08 4.39
N ASN A 240 -16.53 -23.23 3.90
CA ASN A 240 -15.80 -24.18 4.73
C ASN A 240 -14.31 -23.81 4.76
N ILE A 241 -13.98 -22.72 5.49
CA ILE A 241 -12.64 -22.16 5.65
C ILE A 241 -12.29 -22.12 7.13
N SER A 242 -11.27 -22.86 7.52
CA SER A 242 -10.66 -22.71 8.85
C SER A 242 -9.78 -21.46 8.86
N HIS A 243 -9.87 -20.64 9.90
CA HIS A 243 -9.10 -19.41 9.95
C HIS A 243 -8.49 -19.14 11.32
N GLN A 244 -7.44 -18.31 11.31
CA GLN A 244 -6.80 -17.77 12.50
C GLN A 244 -6.55 -16.27 12.30
N TYR A 245 -6.69 -15.48 13.37
CA TYR A 245 -6.58 -14.03 13.33
C TYR A 245 -5.56 -13.54 14.37
N TYR A 246 -4.67 -12.64 13.93
CA TYR A 246 -3.66 -11.98 14.77
C TYR A 246 -3.72 -10.48 14.59
N LYS A 247 -3.61 -9.73 15.69
CA LYS A 247 -3.53 -8.26 15.68
C LYS A 247 -2.19 -7.83 16.26
N ILE A 248 -1.38 -7.19 15.43
CA ILE A 248 -0.04 -6.70 15.78
C ILE A 248 -0.12 -5.22 16.10
N THR A 249 0.00 -4.90 17.37
CA THR A 249 -0.02 -3.51 17.87
C THR A 249 1.34 -3.02 18.31
N THR A 250 2.32 -3.92 18.50
CA THR A 250 3.68 -3.58 18.90
C THR A 250 4.69 -4.38 18.08
N LEU A 251 5.93 -3.87 17.99
CA LEU A 251 7.03 -4.62 17.37
C LEU A 251 7.28 -5.96 18.06
N LYS A 252 7.08 -6.03 19.38
CA LYS A 252 7.22 -7.26 20.16
C LYS A 252 6.21 -8.32 19.71
N ASN A 253 4.92 -7.95 19.55
CA ASN A 253 3.90 -8.88 19.08
C ASN A 253 4.22 -9.40 17.67
N GLY A 254 4.78 -8.56 16.79
CA GLY A 254 5.22 -8.99 15.47
C GLY A 254 6.35 -10.02 15.52
N LYS A 255 7.35 -9.81 16.38
CA LYS A 255 8.45 -10.77 16.58
C LYS A 255 7.94 -12.09 17.16
N GLU A 256 7.09 -12.05 18.19
CA GLU A 256 6.47 -13.23 18.78
C GLU A 256 5.68 -14.04 17.76
N LEU A 257 4.96 -13.39 16.83
CA LEU A 257 4.26 -14.08 15.75
C LEU A 257 5.25 -14.80 14.81
N VAL A 258 6.35 -14.15 14.43
CA VAL A 258 7.39 -14.74 13.57
C VAL A 258 8.03 -15.93 14.25
N ASP A 259 8.42 -15.80 15.53
CA ASP A 259 9.05 -16.87 16.31
C ASP A 259 8.12 -18.10 16.46
N ASN A 260 6.82 -17.86 16.54
CA ASN A 260 5.79 -18.88 16.68
C ASN A 260 5.06 -19.22 15.36
N TYR A 261 5.60 -18.82 14.21
CA TYR A 261 4.93 -18.98 12.90
C TYR A 261 4.49 -20.43 12.61
N GLN A 262 5.22 -21.43 13.12
CA GLN A 262 4.85 -22.83 12.95
C GLN A 262 3.46 -23.17 13.55
N THR A 263 3.00 -22.42 14.55
CA THR A 263 1.68 -22.61 15.17
C THR A 263 0.55 -22.10 14.29
N THR A 264 0.84 -21.26 13.29
CA THR A 264 -0.16 -20.73 12.34
C THR A 264 -0.45 -21.71 11.21
N LYS A 265 0.36 -22.77 11.06
CA LYS A 265 0.15 -23.79 10.03
C LYS A 265 -1.06 -24.67 10.35
N GLY A 266 -1.76 -25.05 9.31
CA GLY A 266 -2.92 -25.94 9.42
C GLY A 266 -4.28 -25.25 9.27
N ASN A 267 -4.29 -23.90 9.17
CA ASN A 267 -5.50 -23.16 8.80
C ASN A 267 -5.51 -22.87 7.29
N ASP A 268 -6.70 -22.81 6.71
CA ASP A 268 -6.87 -22.43 5.31
C ASP A 268 -6.56 -20.95 5.09
N LEU A 269 -6.89 -20.09 6.09
CA LEU A 269 -6.67 -18.65 6.07
C LEU A 269 -6.06 -18.17 7.39
N THR A 270 -4.88 -17.58 7.33
CA THR A 270 -4.28 -16.83 8.44
C THR A 270 -4.36 -15.34 8.17
N VAL A 271 -4.98 -14.59 9.07
CA VAL A 271 -5.15 -13.14 8.96
C VAL A 271 -4.25 -12.44 9.97
N VAL A 272 -3.44 -11.52 9.50
CA VAL A 272 -2.58 -10.67 10.34
C VAL A 272 -2.93 -9.21 10.08
N VAL A 273 -3.46 -8.54 11.09
CA VAL A 273 -3.70 -7.09 11.05
C VAL A 273 -2.53 -6.37 11.71
N TYR A 274 -1.79 -5.62 10.91
CA TYR A 274 -0.63 -4.88 11.35
C TYR A 274 -1.01 -3.43 11.66
N ASN A 275 -1.33 -3.15 12.93
CA ASN A 275 -1.78 -1.83 13.39
C ASN A 275 -0.63 -0.93 13.88
N PHE A 276 0.59 -1.45 13.89
CA PHE A 276 1.75 -0.73 14.43
C PHE A 276 2.10 0.53 13.61
N VAL A 277 1.90 0.49 12.29
CA VAL A 277 2.16 1.64 11.40
C VAL A 277 1.23 2.80 11.74
N ASP A 278 -0.07 2.51 11.98
CA ASP A 278 -1.05 3.49 12.40
C ASP A 278 -0.67 4.11 13.77
N MET A 279 -0.29 3.27 14.73
CA MET A 279 0.14 3.73 16.05
C MET A 279 1.38 4.62 15.98
N LEU A 280 2.35 4.33 15.10
CA LEU A 280 3.53 5.19 14.91
C LEU A 280 3.15 6.57 14.35
N SER A 281 2.16 6.65 13.48
CA SER A 281 1.71 7.93 12.91
C SER A 281 1.00 8.82 13.94
N HIS A 282 0.43 8.23 14.98
CA HIS A 282 -0.22 8.93 16.10
C HIS A 282 0.72 9.22 17.28
N ALA A 283 1.88 8.58 17.35
CA ALA A 283 2.92 8.86 18.34
C ALA A 283 3.66 10.15 18.00
N LYS A 284 3.23 11.26 18.61
CA LYS A 284 3.91 12.55 18.55
C LYS A 284 4.79 12.75 19.77
#